data_246a8acd17e6bd4ffde34e4e9071fb40
#
_entry.id   246a8acd17e6bd4ffde34e4e9071fb40
#
_cell.length_a   1.000
_cell.length_b   1.000
_cell.length_c   1.000
_cell.angle_alpha   90.00
_cell.angle_beta   90.00
_cell.angle_gamma   90.00
#
_symmetry.space_group_name_H-M   'P 1'
#
loop_
_entity.id
_entity.type
_entity.pdbx_description
1 polymer ?
#
loop_
_entity_poly.entity_id
_entity_poly.type
_entity_poly.pdbx_seq_one_letter_code
_entity_poly.pdbx_strand_id
1 'polypeptide(L)'
;MAERGYRGATTKEIARRVGVNEVTLFRRFGSKEALLRAALSRFIPAGFLERLPAEEAPLEEGLKELLEAYLDLLKAHQALLPKLLAELLRHPGLRGAGPPKGILGVLERVVGFFRAQQRKGLLRSDEPPEEMALAFVGPLMARFLLGEALGVRLPLDKAAYLRGYLEGRYGAGRGGQSELR
;
A
#
# COMPACT_ATOMS: atom_id res chain seq x y z
N MET A 1 20.46 27.34 -4.48
CA MET A 1 21.17 26.21 -3.86
C MET A 1 20.27 25.06 -3.34
N ALA A 2 18.95 25.27 -3.17
CA ALA A 2 18.02 24.25 -2.65
C ALA A 2 17.59 23.17 -3.68
N GLU A 3 17.57 23.45 -4.98
CA GLU A 3 17.07 22.51 -5.99
C GLU A 3 17.98 21.31 -6.27
N ARG A 4 19.30 21.43 -6.10
CA ARG A 4 20.24 20.31 -6.30
C ARG A 4 20.29 19.33 -5.13
N GLY A 5 20.02 19.80 -3.90
CA GLY A 5 20.09 18.97 -2.68
C GLY A 5 18.98 17.93 -2.57
N TYR A 6 17.79 18.23 -3.06
CA TYR A 6 16.63 17.32 -2.94
C TYR A 6 16.56 16.30 -4.08
N ARG A 7 17.03 16.65 -5.28
CA ARG A 7 17.09 15.74 -6.43
C ARG A 7 18.10 14.59 -6.24
N GLY A 8 19.19 14.82 -5.52
CA GLY A 8 20.20 13.81 -5.21
C GLY A 8 19.87 12.92 -4.01
N ALA A 9 19.00 13.35 -3.11
CA ALA A 9 18.78 12.66 -1.84
C ALA A 9 18.19 11.25 -2.01
N THR A 10 17.30 11.04 -2.96
CA THR A 10 16.65 9.73 -3.18
C THR A 10 17.58 8.74 -3.85
N THR A 11 18.30 9.14 -4.89
CA THR A 11 19.26 8.29 -5.59
C THR A 11 20.46 7.96 -4.69
N LYS A 12 20.92 8.91 -3.90
CA LYS A 12 21.97 8.72 -2.89
C LYS A 12 21.54 7.73 -1.79
N GLU A 13 20.31 7.81 -1.32
CA GLU A 13 19.78 6.89 -0.29
C GLU A 13 19.61 5.48 -0.86
N ILE A 14 19.12 5.33 -2.09
CA ILE A 14 19.06 4.04 -2.78
C ILE A 14 20.47 3.46 -2.94
N ALA A 15 21.43 4.27 -3.40
CA ALA A 15 22.82 3.87 -3.57
C ALA A 15 23.41 3.37 -2.25
N ARG A 16 23.21 4.12 -1.17
CA ARG A 16 23.67 3.77 0.18
C ARG A 16 23.09 2.44 0.66
N ARG A 17 21.80 2.18 0.43
CA ARG A 17 21.12 0.93 0.85
C ARG A 17 21.60 -0.29 0.08
N VAL A 18 21.95 -0.14 -1.19
CA VAL A 18 22.50 -1.24 -2.01
C VAL A 18 24.02 -1.30 -1.98
N GLY A 19 24.68 -0.47 -1.17
CA GLY A 19 26.14 -0.51 -0.98
C GLY A 19 26.97 -0.12 -2.21
N VAL A 20 26.42 0.74 -3.10
CA VAL A 20 27.11 1.18 -4.31
C VAL A 20 27.17 2.70 -4.42
N ASN A 21 28.11 3.20 -5.22
CA ASN A 21 28.19 4.63 -5.52
C ASN A 21 27.03 5.05 -6.44
N GLU A 22 26.48 6.26 -6.25
CA GLU A 22 25.43 6.85 -7.07
C GLU A 22 25.79 6.85 -8.58
N VAL A 23 27.05 7.12 -8.91
CA VAL A 23 27.56 7.06 -10.30
C VAL A 23 27.42 5.65 -10.88
N THR A 24 27.64 4.61 -10.07
CA THR A 24 27.49 3.21 -10.48
C THR A 24 26.03 2.87 -10.75
N LEU A 25 25.08 3.42 -9.95
CA LEU A 25 23.66 3.27 -10.22
C LEU A 25 23.25 3.91 -11.54
N PHE A 26 23.66 5.15 -11.80
CA PHE A 26 23.35 5.82 -13.08
C PHE A 26 23.95 5.09 -14.27
N ARG A 27 25.17 4.58 -14.16
CA ARG A 27 25.79 3.78 -15.22
C ARG A 27 25.00 2.50 -15.52
N ARG A 28 24.42 1.86 -14.49
CA ARG A 28 23.65 0.61 -14.61
C ARG A 28 22.24 0.83 -15.14
N PHE A 29 21.57 1.89 -14.71
CA PHE A 29 20.15 2.13 -15.01
C PHE A 29 19.92 3.18 -16.09
N GLY A 30 20.95 3.92 -16.49
CA GLY A 30 20.90 4.91 -17.57
C GLY A 30 20.18 6.22 -17.19
N SER A 31 19.08 6.13 -16.44
CA SER A 31 18.32 7.31 -16.02
C SER A 31 17.77 7.16 -14.59
N LYS A 32 17.39 8.30 -14.00
CA LYS A 32 16.73 8.34 -12.68
C LYS A 32 15.38 7.63 -12.74
N GLU A 33 14.67 7.79 -13.82
CA GLU A 33 13.36 7.15 -14.06
C GLU A 33 13.49 5.62 -14.08
N ALA A 34 14.49 5.09 -14.77
CA ALA A 34 14.76 3.65 -14.82
C ALA A 34 15.14 3.10 -13.43
N LEU A 35 15.93 3.87 -12.66
CA LEU A 35 16.29 3.53 -11.29
C LEU A 35 15.05 3.50 -10.37
N LEU A 36 14.19 4.52 -10.45
CA LEU A 36 12.95 4.61 -9.66
C LEU A 36 12.00 3.47 -10.01
N ARG A 37 11.87 3.14 -11.28
CA ARG A 37 11.08 1.99 -11.75
C ARG A 37 11.61 0.66 -11.21
N ALA A 38 12.92 0.47 -11.22
CA ALA A 38 13.56 -0.72 -10.65
C ALA A 38 13.37 -0.79 -9.12
N ALA A 39 13.39 0.35 -8.42
CA ALA A 39 13.10 0.42 -6.99
C ALA A 39 11.64 0.05 -6.70
N LEU A 40 10.69 0.57 -7.49
CA LEU A 40 9.27 0.22 -7.40
C LEU A 40 9.01 -1.26 -7.67
N SER A 41 9.71 -1.86 -8.64
CA SER A 41 9.56 -3.28 -8.96
C SER A 41 10.01 -4.20 -7.81
N ARG A 42 10.84 -3.70 -6.90
CA ARG A 42 11.32 -4.40 -5.70
C ARG A 42 10.63 -3.94 -4.41
N PHE A 43 9.65 -3.06 -4.54
CA PHE A 43 8.93 -2.53 -3.37
C PHE A 43 8.13 -3.63 -2.66
N ILE A 44 7.59 -4.59 -3.42
CA ILE A 44 6.91 -5.75 -2.86
C ILE A 44 7.96 -6.85 -2.62
N PRO A 45 8.21 -7.25 -1.35
CA PRO A 45 9.15 -8.32 -1.04
C PRO A 45 8.71 -9.67 -1.62
N ALA A 46 9.67 -10.54 -1.89
CA ALA A 46 9.36 -11.94 -2.18
C ALA A 46 8.60 -12.55 -0.99
N GLY A 47 7.60 -13.37 -1.27
CA GLY A 47 6.75 -13.98 -0.25
C GLY A 47 5.67 -13.05 0.34
N PHE A 48 5.55 -11.80 -0.14
CA PHE A 48 4.54 -10.89 0.39
C PHE A 48 3.12 -11.29 -0.02
N LEU A 49 2.94 -11.80 -1.24
CA LEU A 49 1.63 -12.22 -1.75
C LEU A 49 1.03 -13.38 -0.94
N GLU A 50 1.87 -14.24 -0.40
CA GLU A 50 1.48 -15.38 0.45
C GLU A 50 0.99 -14.94 1.84
N ARG A 51 1.31 -13.71 2.24
CA ARG A 51 0.83 -13.09 3.47
C ARG A 51 -0.53 -12.39 3.32
N LEU A 52 -0.98 -12.20 2.10
CA LEU A 52 -2.28 -11.59 1.82
C LEU A 52 -3.38 -12.66 1.87
N PRO A 53 -4.60 -12.28 2.29
CA PRO A 53 -5.69 -13.24 2.44
C PRO A 53 -5.99 -13.96 1.12
N ALA A 54 -6.30 -15.24 1.22
CA ALA A 54 -6.88 -16.00 0.13
C ALA A 54 -8.32 -15.52 -0.13
N GLU A 55 -8.85 -15.75 -1.32
CA GLU A 55 -10.24 -15.40 -1.65
C GLU A 55 -11.25 -16.12 -0.74
N GLU A 56 -10.92 -17.34 -0.30
CA GLU A 56 -11.74 -18.18 0.56
C GLU A 56 -11.60 -17.88 2.04
N ALA A 57 -10.63 -17.06 2.43
CA ALA A 57 -10.40 -16.73 3.85
C ALA A 57 -11.67 -16.16 4.49
N PRO A 58 -11.94 -16.44 5.77
CA PRO A 58 -13.02 -15.80 6.52
C PRO A 58 -12.84 -14.28 6.52
N LEU A 59 -13.94 -13.52 6.40
CA LEU A 59 -13.90 -12.07 6.23
C LEU A 59 -13.05 -11.37 7.29
N GLU A 60 -13.33 -11.60 8.56
CA GLU A 60 -12.67 -10.89 9.66
C GLU A 60 -11.19 -11.28 9.80
N GLU A 61 -10.87 -12.55 9.58
CA GLU A 61 -9.50 -13.07 9.60
C GLU A 61 -8.70 -12.51 8.42
N GLY A 62 -9.26 -12.56 7.21
CA GLY A 62 -8.61 -12.01 6.02
C GLY A 62 -8.36 -10.51 6.13
N LEU A 63 -9.28 -9.74 6.73
CA LEU A 63 -9.04 -8.31 6.99
C LEU A 63 -7.94 -8.08 8.03
N LYS A 64 -7.81 -8.94 9.04
CA LYS A 64 -6.69 -8.87 10.01
C LYS A 64 -5.36 -9.19 9.31
N GLU A 65 -5.31 -10.25 8.51
CA GLU A 65 -4.11 -10.61 7.72
C GLU A 65 -3.70 -9.46 6.80
N LEU A 66 -4.66 -8.88 6.05
CA LEU A 66 -4.41 -7.74 5.17
C LEU A 66 -3.87 -6.53 5.94
N LEU A 67 -4.48 -6.20 7.09
CA LEU A 67 -4.04 -5.10 7.94
C LEU A 67 -2.60 -5.29 8.42
N GLU A 68 -2.27 -6.46 8.98
CA GLU A 68 -0.94 -6.75 9.48
C GLU A 68 0.11 -6.74 8.37
N ALA A 69 -0.18 -7.42 7.24
CA ALA A 69 0.73 -7.45 6.11
C ALA A 69 1.01 -6.03 5.58
N TYR A 70 -0.04 -5.19 5.48
CA TYR A 70 0.11 -3.83 4.98
C TYR A 70 0.89 -2.92 5.95
N LEU A 71 0.63 -3.00 7.25
CA LEU A 71 1.37 -2.24 8.26
C LEU A 71 2.86 -2.63 8.29
N ASP A 72 3.16 -3.91 8.17
CA ASP A 72 4.53 -4.40 8.09
C ASP A 72 5.23 -3.89 6.82
N LEU A 73 4.53 -3.88 5.68
CA LEU A 73 5.06 -3.32 4.42
C LEU A 73 5.40 -1.83 4.57
N LEU A 74 4.50 -1.03 5.16
CA LEU A 74 4.75 0.39 5.42
C LEU A 74 5.95 0.58 6.35
N LYS A 75 6.04 -0.18 7.43
CA LYS A 75 7.15 -0.14 8.38
C LYS A 75 8.48 -0.53 7.73
N ALA A 76 8.50 -1.60 6.93
CA ALA A 76 9.70 -2.05 6.22
C ALA A 76 10.24 -0.98 5.24
N HIS A 77 9.36 -0.14 4.70
CA HIS A 77 9.70 0.89 3.73
C HIS A 77 9.65 2.32 4.29
N GLN A 78 9.59 2.48 5.61
CA GLN A 78 9.38 3.75 6.29
C GLN A 78 10.29 4.87 5.77
N ALA A 79 11.59 4.62 5.64
CA ALA A 79 12.52 5.65 5.21
C ALA A 79 12.54 5.91 3.68
N LEU A 80 12.01 4.98 2.88
CA LEU A 80 12.05 5.06 1.41
C LEU A 80 10.73 5.54 0.81
N LEU A 81 9.60 5.06 1.31
CA LEU A 81 8.29 5.25 0.70
C LEU A 81 7.89 6.73 0.53
N PRO A 82 8.04 7.62 1.55
CA PRO A 82 7.71 9.04 1.37
C PRO A 82 8.56 9.71 0.29
N LYS A 83 9.84 9.37 0.22
CA LYS A 83 10.78 9.92 -0.78
C LYS A 83 10.42 9.41 -2.19
N LEU A 84 10.09 8.14 -2.30
CA LEU A 84 9.70 7.51 -3.57
C LEU A 84 8.39 8.11 -4.10
N LEU A 85 7.39 8.30 -3.25
CA LEU A 85 6.13 8.95 -3.62
C LEU A 85 6.34 10.40 -4.06
N ALA A 86 7.16 11.17 -3.35
CA ALA A 86 7.49 12.53 -3.73
C ALA A 86 8.16 12.61 -5.11
N GLU A 87 9.04 11.66 -5.44
CA GLU A 87 9.69 11.59 -6.76
C GLU A 87 8.70 11.16 -7.85
N LEU A 88 7.81 10.22 -7.59
CA LEU A 88 6.77 9.81 -8.54
C LEU A 88 5.83 10.96 -8.90
N LEU A 89 5.47 11.78 -7.90
CA LEU A 89 4.63 12.96 -8.14
C LEU A 89 5.33 14.03 -8.99
N ARG A 90 6.66 14.14 -8.88
CA ARG A 90 7.46 15.12 -9.63
C ARG A 90 7.81 14.69 -11.05
N HIS A 91 7.74 13.40 -11.35
CA HIS A 91 8.12 12.83 -12.64
C HIS A 91 6.93 12.19 -13.36
N PRO A 92 6.09 12.98 -14.06
CA PRO A 92 4.92 12.46 -14.77
C PRO A 92 5.23 11.36 -15.79
N GLY A 93 6.43 11.38 -16.39
CA GLY A 93 6.90 10.34 -17.31
C GLY A 93 6.99 8.93 -16.71
N LEU A 94 7.04 8.81 -15.39
CA LEU A 94 6.99 7.52 -14.71
C LEU A 94 5.59 6.89 -14.69
N ARG A 95 4.55 7.71 -14.87
CA ARG A 95 3.15 7.28 -14.81
C ARG A 95 2.70 6.48 -16.04
N GLY A 96 3.30 6.76 -17.19
CA GLY A 96 2.90 6.17 -18.48
C GLY A 96 3.21 4.68 -18.66
N ALA A 97 4.00 4.08 -17.77
CA ALA A 97 4.38 2.67 -17.85
C ALA A 97 3.52 1.73 -17.00
N GLY A 98 2.50 2.25 -16.33
CA GLY A 98 1.69 1.49 -15.38
C GLY A 98 2.43 1.08 -14.10
N PRO A 99 1.72 0.50 -13.12
CA PRO A 99 2.31 -0.01 -11.90
C PRO A 99 3.19 -1.24 -12.17
N PRO A 100 4.28 -1.43 -11.40
CA PRO A 100 5.10 -2.64 -11.50
C PRO A 100 4.30 -3.92 -11.23
N LYS A 101 4.70 -5.03 -11.86
CA LYS A 101 4.02 -6.34 -11.74
C LYS A 101 3.75 -6.76 -10.30
N GLY A 102 4.69 -6.54 -9.38
CA GLY A 102 4.51 -6.87 -7.96
C GLY A 102 3.36 -6.09 -7.32
N ILE A 103 3.22 -4.80 -7.63
CA ILE A 103 2.11 -3.97 -7.14
C ILE A 103 0.78 -4.42 -7.76
N LEU A 104 0.77 -4.75 -9.06
CA LEU A 104 -0.42 -5.30 -9.72
C LEU A 104 -0.87 -6.60 -9.07
N GLY A 105 0.06 -7.53 -8.81
CA GLY A 105 -0.27 -8.80 -8.14
C GLY A 105 -0.86 -8.60 -6.73
N VAL A 106 -0.36 -7.61 -5.97
CA VAL A 106 -0.95 -7.25 -4.67
C VAL A 106 -2.37 -6.71 -4.86
N LEU A 107 -2.58 -5.81 -5.82
CA LEU A 107 -3.89 -5.23 -6.08
C LEU A 107 -4.89 -6.33 -6.50
N GLU A 108 -4.52 -7.18 -7.44
CA GLU A 108 -5.35 -8.30 -7.91
C GLU A 108 -5.73 -9.24 -6.76
N ARG A 109 -4.78 -9.57 -5.89
CA ARG A 109 -5.02 -10.44 -4.73
C ARG A 109 -5.99 -9.82 -3.74
N VAL A 110 -5.80 -8.54 -3.39
CA VAL A 110 -6.66 -7.82 -2.44
C VAL A 110 -8.07 -7.61 -3.01
N VAL A 111 -8.18 -7.17 -4.26
CA VAL A 111 -9.46 -7.00 -4.94
C VAL A 111 -10.19 -8.34 -5.09
N GLY A 112 -9.47 -9.42 -5.41
CA GLY A 112 -10.01 -10.78 -5.48
C GLY A 112 -10.64 -11.21 -4.15
N PHE A 113 -9.97 -10.95 -3.02
CA PHE A 113 -10.50 -11.21 -1.70
C PHE A 113 -11.84 -10.46 -1.46
N PHE A 114 -11.89 -9.14 -1.68
CA PHE A 114 -13.12 -8.37 -1.49
C PHE A 114 -14.25 -8.84 -2.40
N ARG A 115 -13.95 -9.11 -3.66
CA ARG A 115 -14.92 -9.64 -4.63
C ARG A 115 -15.48 -11.01 -4.18
N ALA A 116 -14.65 -11.85 -3.61
CA ALA A 116 -15.10 -13.14 -3.08
C ALA A 116 -16.03 -12.96 -1.87
N GLN A 117 -15.74 -12.00 -0.96
CA GLN A 117 -16.62 -11.71 0.17
C GLN A 117 -17.99 -11.13 -0.27
N GLN A 118 -18.01 -10.34 -1.34
CA GLN A 118 -19.26 -9.86 -1.94
C GLN A 118 -20.07 -11.02 -2.53
N ARG A 119 -19.44 -11.95 -3.27
CA ARG A 119 -20.12 -13.16 -3.81
C ARG A 119 -20.72 -14.03 -2.70
N LYS A 120 -20.09 -14.06 -1.52
CA LYS A 120 -20.61 -14.76 -0.33
C LYS A 120 -21.73 -13.98 0.39
N GLY A 121 -22.07 -12.77 -0.06
CA GLY A 121 -23.06 -11.90 0.58
C GLY A 121 -22.62 -11.33 1.95
N LEU A 122 -21.32 -11.44 2.29
CA LEU A 122 -20.78 -10.94 3.56
C LEU A 122 -20.50 -9.44 3.51
N LEU A 123 -20.21 -8.90 2.32
CA LEU A 123 -20.04 -7.49 2.07
C LEU A 123 -21.10 -7.01 1.06
N ARG A 124 -21.44 -5.73 1.15
CA ARG A 124 -22.36 -5.06 0.21
C ARG A 124 -21.84 -5.18 -1.23
N SER A 125 -22.74 -5.32 -2.19
CA SER A 125 -22.40 -5.53 -3.61
C SER A 125 -22.49 -4.26 -4.46
N ASP A 126 -22.97 -3.16 -3.89
CA ASP A 126 -23.14 -1.86 -4.56
C ASP A 126 -21.90 -0.96 -4.50
N GLU A 127 -20.82 -1.38 -3.82
CA GLU A 127 -19.50 -0.75 -3.82
C GLU A 127 -18.52 -1.60 -4.64
N PRO A 128 -17.79 -1.05 -5.64
CA PRO A 128 -16.79 -1.81 -6.37
C PRO A 128 -15.71 -2.40 -5.45
N PRO A 129 -15.24 -3.63 -5.65
CA PRO A 129 -14.23 -4.25 -4.79
C PRO A 129 -12.90 -3.50 -4.80
N GLU A 130 -12.57 -2.77 -5.88
CA GLU A 130 -11.43 -1.87 -6.01
C GLU A 130 -11.54 -0.68 -5.03
N GLU A 131 -12.74 -0.09 -4.90
CA GLU A 131 -13.01 0.99 -3.95
C GLU A 131 -12.96 0.49 -2.51
N MET A 132 -13.47 -0.71 -2.24
CA MET A 132 -13.33 -1.35 -0.94
C MET A 132 -11.87 -1.54 -0.55
N ALA A 133 -11.03 -2.02 -1.49
CA ALA A 133 -9.60 -2.17 -1.28
C ALA A 133 -8.93 -0.82 -0.97
N LEU A 134 -9.24 0.22 -1.76
CA LEU A 134 -8.70 1.56 -1.58
C LEU A 134 -9.15 2.18 -0.24
N ALA A 135 -10.43 2.04 0.11
CA ALA A 135 -10.96 2.53 1.39
C ALA A 135 -10.35 1.82 2.59
N PHE A 136 -9.90 0.56 2.42
CA PHE A 136 -9.19 -0.16 3.47
C PHE A 136 -7.75 0.29 3.63
N VAL A 137 -6.98 0.43 2.56
CA VAL A 137 -5.55 0.76 2.66
C VAL A 137 -5.26 2.26 2.70
N GLY A 138 -6.14 3.08 2.12
CA GLY A 138 -5.96 4.53 1.99
C GLY A 138 -5.76 5.27 3.31
N PRO A 139 -6.63 5.09 4.32
CA PRO A 139 -6.47 5.73 5.62
C PRO A 139 -5.18 5.30 6.35
N LEU A 140 -4.73 4.06 6.18
CA LEU A 140 -3.47 3.57 6.75
C LEU A 140 -2.26 4.24 6.11
N MET A 141 -2.28 4.38 4.78
CA MET A 141 -1.26 5.12 4.03
C MET A 141 -1.24 6.60 4.42
N ALA A 142 -2.41 7.25 4.46
CA ALA A 142 -2.51 8.65 4.85
C ALA A 142 -1.97 8.89 6.26
N ARG A 143 -2.34 8.03 7.22
CA ARG A 143 -1.85 8.06 8.59
C ARG A 143 -0.33 7.90 8.66
N PHE A 144 0.21 6.95 7.91
CA PHE A 144 1.65 6.74 7.80
C PHE A 144 2.35 7.98 7.26
N LEU A 145 1.90 8.53 6.11
CA LEU A 145 2.53 9.69 5.48
C LEU A 145 2.44 10.96 6.34
N LEU A 146 1.29 11.19 6.99
CA LEU A 146 1.13 12.31 7.92
C LEU A 146 2.04 12.18 9.15
N GLY A 147 2.15 10.98 9.71
CA GLY A 147 3.07 10.69 10.81
C GLY A 147 4.53 11.02 10.45
N GLU A 148 4.98 10.57 9.27
CA GLU A 148 6.33 10.86 8.76
C GLU A 148 6.53 12.35 8.46
N ALA A 149 5.54 13.00 7.84
CA ALA A 149 5.63 14.42 7.47
C ALA A 149 5.67 15.36 8.69
N LEU A 150 4.92 15.02 9.74
CA LEU A 150 4.80 15.84 10.95
C LEU A 150 5.76 15.40 12.05
N GLY A 151 6.49 14.29 11.87
CA GLY A 151 7.40 13.74 12.89
C GLY A 151 6.67 13.26 14.15
N VAL A 152 5.39 12.84 14.02
CA VAL A 152 4.57 12.40 15.15
C VAL A 152 4.13 10.95 14.99
N ARG A 153 3.99 10.25 16.11
CA ARG A 153 3.36 8.93 16.12
C ARG A 153 1.84 9.10 16.20
N LEU A 154 1.15 8.54 15.23
CA LEU A 154 -0.30 8.47 15.20
C LEU A 154 -0.70 7.03 15.58
N PRO A 155 -1.07 6.74 16.85
CA PRO A 155 -1.39 5.38 17.29
C PRO A 155 -2.61 4.83 16.54
N LEU A 156 -2.62 3.55 16.22
CA LEU A 156 -3.71 2.86 15.55
C LEU A 156 -4.31 1.81 16.49
N ASP A 157 -5.57 1.97 16.85
CA ASP A 157 -6.37 0.88 17.41
C ASP A 157 -6.86 0.01 16.24
N LYS A 158 -6.20 -1.13 16.07
CA LYS A 158 -6.48 -2.07 14.98
C LYS A 158 -7.90 -2.63 15.04
N ALA A 159 -8.38 -2.92 16.25
CA ALA A 159 -9.72 -3.48 16.45
C ALA A 159 -10.81 -2.45 16.11
N ALA A 160 -10.64 -1.21 16.56
CA ALA A 160 -11.55 -0.13 16.20
C ALA A 160 -11.52 0.18 14.69
N TYR A 161 -10.33 0.12 14.07
CA TYR A 161 -10.21 0.30 12.63
C TYR A 161 -10.99 -0.74 11.84
N LEU A 162 -10.83 -2.02 12.18
CA LEU A 162 -11.53 -3.12 11.52
C LEU A 162 -13.04 -3.04 11.72
N ARG A 163 -13.51 -2.75 12.95
CA ARG A 163 -14.95 -2.55 13.21
C ARG A 163 -15.52 -1.41 12.38
N GLY A 164 -14.90 -0.22 12.45
CA GLY A 164 -15.38 0.95 11.71
C GLY A 164 -15.38 0.74 10.19
N TYR A 165 -14.42 -0.02 9.67
CA TYR A 165 -14.41 -0.40 8.25
C TYR A 165 -15.60 -1.29 7.90
N LEU A 166 -15.92 -2.29 8.73
CA LEU A 166 -16.98 -3.26 8.48
C LEU A 166 -18.38 -2.71 8.71
N GLU A 167 -18.58 -1.85 9.71
CA GLU A 167 -19.91 -1.35 10.10
C GLU A 167 -20.70 -0.74 8.95
N GLY A 168 -20.04 -0.05 8.03
CA GLY A 168 -20.66 0.52 6.82
C GLY A 168 -20.71 -0.42 5.61
N ARG A 169 -20.20 -1.66 5.71
CA ARG A 169 -19.97 -2.55 4.55
C ARG A 169 -20.49 -3.97 4.69
N TYR A 170 -21.13 -4.29 5.79
CA TYR A 170 -21.81 -5.60 5.89
C TYR A 170 -22.88 -5.75 4.81
N GLY A 171 -22.99 -6.94 4.24
CA GLY A 171 -24.06 -7.30 3.32
C GLY A 171 -25.40 -7.45 4.03
N ALA A 172 -26.48 -7.47 3.25
CA ALA A 172 -27.86 -7.50 3.74
C ALA A 172 -28.19 -8.67 4.71
N GLY A 173 -27.38 -9.75 4.73
CA GLY A 173 -27.58 -10.88 5.63
C GLY A 173 -27.17 -10.65 7.09
N ARG A 174 -26.44 -9.58 7.41
CA ARG A 174 -26.06 -9.22 8.80
C ARG A 174 -26.72 -7.93 9.33
N GLY A 175 -27.44 -7.20 8.50
CA GLY A 175 -28.10 -5.93 8.88
C GLY A 175 -29.36 -6.05 9.75
N GLY A 176 -29.73 -7.24 10.18
CA GLY A 176 -30.99 -7.50 10.90
C GLY A 176 -30.92 -7.55 12.43
N GLN A 177 -29.79 -7.21 13.07
CA GLN A 177 -29.68 -7.28 14.54
C GLN A 177 -29.16 -6.02 15.22
N SER A 178 -29.36 -4.86 14.63
CA SER A 178 -29.18 -3.58 15.34
C SER A 178 -30.49 -2.81 15.35
N GLU A 179 -31.54 -3.42 15.89
CA GLU A 179 -32.67 -2.66 16.41
C GLU A 179 -32.28 -2.08 17.77
N LEU A 180 -32.25 -0.76 17.77
CA LEU A 180 -32.19 0.12 18.92
C LEU A 180 -32.98 -0.41 20.13
N ARG A 181 -32.32 -0.58 21.25
CA ARG A 181 -32.89 -0.35 22.57
C ARG A 181 -32.00 0.58 23.37
#